data_6e05224358291cde10ac7db035d57b23
#
_entry.id   6e05224358291cde10ac7db035d57b23
#
_cell.length_a   1.000
_cell.length_b   1.000
_cell.length_c   1.000
_cell.angle_alpha   90.00
_cell.angle_beta   90.00
_cell.angle_gamma   90.00
#
_symmetry.space_group_name_H-M   'P 1'
#
loop_
_entity.id
_entity.type
_entity.pdbx_description
1 polymer ?
#
loop_
_entity_poly.entity_id
_entity_poly.type
_entity_poly.pdbx_seq_one_letter_code
_entity_poly.pdbx_strand_id
1 'polypeptide(L)'
;MHVQSSVVICSRRIMMDKRENEYVLWFDELRRADVGLVGGKSSSLGELTSETKVPVPYGYATTANAYRYFMDVTGQNHKIHELLEGLNDVEDSVELHDVCTRIRESIMGAEMPKDLADAIAAAYEELAKKVGEHNPFVAVRSSATAEDLPDASFAGQQDTYLNVHGKEEVIRKVKECYASTFTDRAVYYRAKQGYDHENVALSAAIQMMADAKAAGVMFTVNLATGEDDCIMVEGSWGLGEFVVQGTVTPDNFVINKSDLSIRSKQINDKAVELVRLPNGGVEERKVSDELARTQVITDEQLAELAGYARAIEKHYGCYMDMEWAVDHKNRIWILQARPETVWSRRNKDTKEEKKVNITTDHKVLVKGLPASPGLVAGKVHVITNPEDIEKFKKGEILVTPMTSPDWVPAMKKAVAIITDAGGMTCHASIVSRELGIPCVVGTKSRSVEATLTLKDGQDVTVDAQNGIIYDGIVEDMIKKEDTQAAGQAVVAEYFAPTGTGVMMNLGDPDLAAKYANLPCDGIGLMREEFIWTTFIHEHPLYLIETGRADKVIDMLAEGISKVCRAMNPRPVVLRFS
;
A
#
# COMPACT_ATOMS: atom_id res chain seq x y z
N MET A 1 3.85 -48.31 -1.17
CA MET A 1 3.73 -46.90 -0.85
C MET A 1 4.46 -45.95 -1.80
N HIS A 2 5.53 -46.36 -2.50
CA HIS A 2 6.30 -45.47 -3.40
C HIS A 2 5.69 -45.26 -4.80
N VAL A 3 4.84 -46.16 -5.28
CA VAL A 3 4.26 -46.07 -6.65
C VAL A 3 3.09 -45.07 -6.73
N GLN A 4 2.31 -44.91 -5.66
CA GLN A 4 1.21 -43.94 -5.63
C GLN A 4 1.70 -42.48 -5.58
N SER A 5 2.82 -42.21 -4.90
CA SER A 5 3.42 -40.87 -4.85
C SER A 5 3.95 -40.42 -6.21
N SER A 6 4.55 -41.33 -6.97
CA SER A 6 5.10 -41.01 -8.31
C SER A 6 4.02 -40.72 -9.35
N VAL A 7 2.87 -41.42 -9.28
CA VAL A 7 1.74 -41.20 -10.19
C VAL A 7 1.03 -39.85 -9.90
N VAL A 8 0.92 -39.47 -8.63
CA VAL A 8 0.34 -38.16 -8.24
C VAL A 8 1.26 -37.00 -8.63
N ILE A 9 2.57 -37.16 -8.52
CA ILE A 9 3.55 -36.13 -8.95
C ILE A 9 3.56 -36.01 -10.47
N CYS A 10 3.48 -37.12 -11.21
CA CYS A 10 3.45 -37.13 -12.67
C CYS A 10 2.14 -36.54 -13.22
N SER A 11 0.99 -36.87 -12.63
CA SER A 11 -0.30 -36.30 -13.03
C SER A 11 -0.42 -34.79 -12.69
N ARG A 12 0.14 -34.34 -11.57
CA ARG A 12 0.23 -32.90 -11.25
C ARG A 12 1.14 -32.16 -12.24
N ARG A 13 2.28 -32.72 -12.60
CA ARG A 13 3.20 -32.09 -13.57
C ARG A 13 2.60 -32.01 -14.98
N ILE A 14 1.86 -33.03 -15.41
CA ILE A 14 1.14 -33.03 -16.71
C ILE A 14 -0.05 -32.02 -16.68
N MET A 15 -0.73 -31.86 -15.53
CA MET A 15 -1.77 -30.82 -15.39
C MET A 15 -1.17 -29.40 -15.36
N MET A 16 -0.02 -29.16 -14.73
CA MET A 16 0.66 -27.86 -14.77
C MET A 16 1.07 -27.49 -16.21
N ASP A 17 1.68 -28.37 -16.97
CA ASP A 17 2.03 -28.14 -18.39
C ASP A 17 0.83 -27.73 -19.25
N LYS A 18 -0.36 -28.30 -18.99
CA LYS A 18 -1.57 -27.95 -19.73
C LYS A 18 -2.10 -26.57 -19.37
N ARG A 19 -2.08 -26.19 -18.09
CA ARG A 19 -2.54 -24.89 -17.59
C ARG A 19 -1.64 -23.73 -18.01
N GLU A 20 -0.36 -23.98 -18.23
CA GLU A 20 0.61 -22.99 -18.69
C GLU A 20 0.30 -22.47 -20.10
N ASN A 21 -0.42 -23.24 -20.93
CA ASN A 21 -0.80 -22.87 -22.28
C ASN A 21 -2.22 -22.29 -22.40
N GLU A 22 -3.03 -22.32 -21.35
CA GLU A 22 -4.38 -21.76 -21.37
C GLU A 22 -4.34 -20.23 -21.35
N TYR A 23 -5.27 -19.59 -22.07
CA TYR A 23 -5.41 -18.13 -22.05
C TYR A 23 -6.24 -17.62 -20.88
N VAL A 24 -7.12 -18.46 -20.35
CA VAL A 24 -8.07 -18.15 -19.27
C VAL A 24 -8.10 -19.28 -18.25
N LEU A 25 -8.13 -18.93 -16.97
CA LEU A 25 -8.31 -19.86 -15.85
C LEU A 25 -9.37 -19.31 -14.88
N TRP A 26 -10.25 -20.18 -14.38
CA TRP A 26 -11.28 -19.81 -13.43
C TRP A 26 -10.71 -19.71 -12.00
N PHE A 27 -11.30 -18.86 -11.14
CA PHE A 27 -10.80 -18.71 -9.76
C PHE A 27 -10.85 -20.03 -8.97
N ASP A 28 -11.85 -20.87 -9.20
CA ASP A 28 -11.95 -22.20 -8.56
C ASP A 28 -10.88 -23.21 -9.03
N GLU A 29 -10.19 -22.94 -10.13
CA GLU A 29 -9.05 -23.71 -10.65
C GLU A 29 -7.70 -23.20 -10.11
N LEU A 30 -7.66 -22.03 -9.49
CA LEU A 30 -6.46 -21.33 -9.07
C LEU A 30 -6.12 -21.58 -7.59
N ARG A 31 -4.83 -21.50 -7.28
CA ARG A 31 -4.26 -21.63 -5.94
C ARG A 31 -3.20 -20.57 -5.71
N ARG A 32 -2.84 -20.35 -4.46
CA ARG A 32 -1.77 -19.42 -4.06
C ARG A 32 -0.45 -19.64 -4.81
N ALA A 33 -0.12 -20.88 -5.17
CA ALA A 33 1.09 -21.23 -5.90
C ALA A 33 1.09 -20.76 -7.37
N ASP A 34 -0.05 -20.36 -7.91
CA ASP A 34 -0.22 -20.00 -9.33
C ASP A 34 0.12 -18.54 -9.65
N VAL A 35 0.82 -17.82 -8.75
CA VAL A 35 1.24 -16.41 -8.97
C VAL A 35 1.97 -16.23 -10.29
N GLY A 36 2.83 -17.16 -10.69
CA GLY A 36 3.53 -17.13 -11.98
C GLY A 36 2.63 -17.23 -13.20
N LEU A 37 1.42 -17.81 -13.06
CA LEU A 37 0.45 -17.99 -14.14
C LEU A 37 -0.52 -16.81 -14.25
N VAL A 38 -0.97 -16.25 -13.09
CA VAL A 38 -2.11 -15.30 -13.07
C VAL A 38 -1.87 -14.08 -12.16
N GLY A 39 -0.66 -13.91 -11.63
CA GLY A 39 -0.33 -12.81 -10.73
C GLY A 39 -0.91 -12.95 -9.31
N GLY A 40 -0.52 -12.03 -8.43
CA GLY A 40 -0.85 -12.09 -7.00
C GLY A 40 -2.34 -11.98 -6.70
N LYS A 41 -3.04 -11.00 -7.27
CA LYS A 41 -4.49 -10.80 -7.03
C LYS A 41 -5.33 -12.00 -7.48
N SER A 42 -5.09 -12.50 -8.69
CA SER A 42 -5.86 -13.62 -9.24
C SER A 42 -5.61 -14.92 -8.49
N SER A 43 -4.36 -15.21 -8.12
CA SER A 43 -4.01 -16.40 -7.34
C SER A 43 -4.59 -16.35 -5.92
N SER A 44 -4.62 -15.17 -5.30
CA SER A 44 -5.27 -14.98 -4.00
C SER A 44 -6.78 -15.17 -4.07
N LEU A 45 -7.46 -14.61 -5.08
CA LEU A 45 -8.90 -14.86 -5.30
C LEU A 45 -9.19 -16.34 -5.50
N GLY A 46 -8.32 -17.04 -6.23
CA GLY A 46 -8.41 -18.48 -6.41
C GLY A 46 -8.28 -19.27 -5.11
N GLU A 47 -7.28 -18.94 -4.29
CA GLU A 47 -7.06 -19.54 -2.97
C GLU A 47 -8.26 -19.32 -2.04
N LEU A 48 -8.78 -18.09 -1.99
CA LEU A 48 -9.98 -17.76 -1.22
C LEU A 48 -11.18 -18.59 -1.65
N THR A 49 -11.45 -18.67 -2.96
CA THR A 49 -12.58 -19.40 -3.51
C THR A 49 -12.51 -20.89 -3.22
N SER A 50 -11.31 -21.47 -3.33
CA SER A 50 -11.11 -22.92 -3.32
C SER A 50 -10.90 -23.48 -1.92
N GLU A 51 -10.17 -22.76 -1.05
CA GLU A 51 -9.67 -23.32 0.20
C GLU A 51 -10.31 -22.71 1.46
N THR A 52 -10.77 -21.44 1.41
CA THR A 52 -11.27 -20.77 2.63
C THR A 52 -12.78 -20.83 2.81
N LYS A 53 -13.52 -21.18 1.76
CA LYS A 53 -15.01 -21.24 1.76
C LYS A 53 -15.70 -19.91 2.11
N VAL A 54 -15.00 -18.78 2.01
CA VAL A 54 -15.61 -17.46 2.17
C VAL A 54 -16.34 -17.06 0.87
N PRO A 55 -17.37 -16.21 0.96
CA PRO A 55 -18.12 -15.79 -0.24
C PRO A 55 -17.27 -14.84 -1.11
N VAL A 56 -16.74 -15.35 -2.19
CA VAL A 56 -16.01 -14.59 -3.23
C VAL A 56 -16.88 -14.48 -4.47
N PRO A 57 -17.00 -13.28 -5.09
CA PRO A 57 -17.71 -13.16 -6.36
C PRO A 57 -17.07 -14.03 -7.45
N TYR A 58 -17.89 -14.67 -8.29
CA TYR A 58 -17.41 -15.49 -9.40
C TYR A 58 -16.51 -14.70 -10.34
N GLY A 59 -15.54 -15.38 -10.93
CA GLY A 59 -14.65 -14.75 -11.88
C GLY A 59 -13.61 -15.70 -12.47
N TYR A 60 -12.84 -15.15 -13.38
CA TYR A 60 -11.75 -15.81 -14.07
C TYR A 60 -10.60 -14.83 -14.28
N ALA A 61 -9.44 -15.34 -14.65
CA ALA A 61 -8.26 -14.54 -14.96
C ALA A 61 -7.75 -14.85 -16.36
N THR A 62 -7.30 -13.85 -17.11
CA THR A 62 -6.39 -14.11 -18.23
C THR A 62 -5.03 -14.52 -17.68
N THR A 63 -4.27 -15.33 -18.38
CA THR A 63 -2.98 -15.82 -17.90
C THR A 63 -1.81 -14.92 -18.32
N ALA A 64 -0.67 -15.08 -17.68
CA ALA A 64 0.59 -14.49 -18.12
C ALA A 64 0.98 -14.97 -19.54
N ASN A 65 0.58 -16.19 -19.92
CA ASN A 65 0.75 -16.70 -21.28
C ASN A 65 -0.09 -15.90 -22.29
N ALA A 66 -1.32 -15.56 -21.95
CA ALA A 66 -2.18 -14.71 -22.79
C ALA A 66 -1.56 -13.33 -23.05
N TYR A 67 -0.97 -12.73 -22.02
CA TYR A 67 -0.23 -11.47 -22.15
C TYR A 67 0.99 -11.60 -23.08
N ARG A 68 1.85 -12.61 -22.83
CA ARG A 68 3.04 -12.85 -23.66
C ARG A 68 2.65 -13.13 -25.11
N TYR A 69 1.65 -13.97 -25.32
CA TYR A 69 1.12 -14.28 -26.65
C TYR A 69 0.65 -13.01 -27.38
N PHE A 70 -0.12 -12.14 -26.70
CA PHE A 70 -0.54 -10.86 -27.27
C PHE A 70 0.66 -10.01 -27.67
N MET A 71 1.65 -9.84 -26.78
CA MET A 71 2.83 -9.02 -27.03
C MET A 71 3.67 -9.56 -28.20
N ASP A 72 3.83 -10.88 -28.30
CA ASP A 72 4.63 -11.54 -29.33
C ASP A 72 3.96 -11.44 -30.70
N VAL A 73 2.69 -11.88 -30.80
CA VAL A 73 1.97 -11.94 -32.09
C VAL A 73 1.72 -10.56 -32.68
N THR A 74 1.54 -9.55 -31.84
CA THR A 74 1.34 -8.17 -32.30
C THR A 74 2.64 -7.38 -32.46
N GLY A 75 3.78 -7.99 -32.16
CA GLY A 75 5.11 -7.37 -32.28
C GLY A 75 5.34 -6.24 -31.29
N GLN A 76 4.58 -6.19 -30.17
CA GLN A 76 4.72 -5.13 -29.18
C GLN A 76 6.04 -5.23 -28.43
N ASN A 77 6.57 -6.42 -28.17
CA ASN A 77 7.87 -6.58 -27.49
C ASN A 77 8.97 -5.80 -28.18
N HIS A 78 9.06 -5.90 -29.52
CA HIS A 78 10.07 -5.17 -30.30
C HIS A 78 9.88 -3.64 -30.21
N LYS A 79 8.64 -3.17 -30.37
CA LYS A 79 8.36 -1.72 -30.30
C LYS A 79 8.63 -1.12 -28.93
N ILE A 80 8.29 -1.87 -27.86
CA ILE A 80 8.53 -1.46 -26.47
C ILE A 80 10.03 -1.38 -26.22
N HIS A 81 10.77 -2.38 -26.66
CA HIS A 81 12.23 -2.40 -26.56
C HIS A 81 12.86 -1.17 -27.22
N GLU A 82 12.52 -0.87 -28.48
CA GLU A 82 13.01 0.31 -29.19
C GLU A 82 12.68 1.63 -28.47
N LEU A 83 11.45 1.74 -27.90
CA LEU A 83 11.03 2.95 -27.19
C LEU A 83 11.77 3.12 -25.86
N LEU A 84 11.99 2.02 -25.11
CA LEU A 84 12.72 2.05 -23.85
C LEU A 84 14.23 2.25 -24.03
N GLU A 85 14.83 1.72 -25.11
CA GLU A 85 16.23 2.03 -25.48
C GLU A 85 16.43 3.52 -25.80
N GLY A 86 15.37 4.21 -26.24
CA GLY A 86 15.38 5.64 -26.49
C GLY A 86 15.25 6.51 -25.23
N LEU A 87 14.90 5.94 -24.07
CA LEU A 87 14.78 6.66 -22.81
C LEU A 87 16.16 6.88 -22.18
N ASN A 88 16.68 8.11 -22.26
CA ASN A 88 18.02 8.45 -21.79
C ASN A 88 18.09 8.66 -20.28
N ASP A 89 17.05 9.27 -19.69
CA ASP A 89 16.98 9.57 -18.25
C ASP A 89 15.58 9.29 -17.69
N VAL A 90 15.47 8.25 -16.88
CA VAL A 90 14.22 7.89 -16.19
C VAL A 90 13.79 8.93 -15.15
N GLU A 91 14.69 9.83 -14.73
CA GLU A 91 14.37 10.94 -13.81
C GLU A 91 13.77 12.15 -14.55
N ASP A 92 13.97 12.25 -15.86
CA ASP A 92 13.26 13.26 -16.66
C ASP A 92 11.79 12.85 -16.83
N SER A 93 10.93 13.47 -16.04
CA SER A 93 9.50 13.17 -16.02
C SER A 93 8.81 13.45 -17.36
N VAL A 94 9.32 14.36 -18.18
CA VAL A 94 8.75 14.70 -19.49
C VAL A 94 9.11 13.63 -20.51
N GLU A 95 10.38 13.22 -20.56
CA GLU A 95 10.85 12.15 -21.43
C GLU A 95 10.18 10.82 -21.06
N LEU A 96 10.15 10.48 -19.76
CA LEU A 96 9.49 9.29 -19.24
C LEU A 96 8.01 9.26 -19.65
N HIS A 97 7.28 10.37 -19.46
CA HIS A 97 5.87 10.47 -19.82
C HIS A 97 5.62 10.26 -21.30
N ASP A 98 6.43 10.88 -22.19
CA ASP A 98 6.33 10.71 -23.64
C ASP A 98 6.52 9.24 -24.04
N VAL A 99 7.62 8.61 -23.58
CA VAL A 99 7.94 7.22 -23.89
C VAL A 99 6.84 6.28 -23.38
N CYS A 100 6.42 6.41 -22.13
CA CYS A 100 5.35 5.59 -21.55
C CYS A 100 4.01 5.77 -22.27
N THR A 101 3.67 6.98 -22.69
CA THR A 101 2.45 7.26 -23.45
C THR A 101 2.48 6.60 -24.81
N ARG A 102 3.60 6.71 -25.55
CA ARG A 102 3.77 6.05 -26.86
C ARG A 102 3.71 4.52 -26.77
N ILE A 103 4.25 3.93 -25.70
CA ILE A 103 4.13 2.49 -25.46
C ILE A 103 2.67 2.10 -25.25
N ARG A 104 1.95 2.80 -24.37
CA ARG A 104 0.54 2.53 -24.09
C ARG A 104 -0.34 2.70 -25.34
N GLU A 105 -0.12 3.74 -26.12
CA GLU A 105 -0.82 3.97 -27.38
C GLU A 105 -0.53 2.86 -28.40
N SER A 106 0.71 2.36 -28.48
CA SER A 106 1.07 1.24 -29.34
C SER A 106 0.34 -0.04 -28.95
N ILE A 107 0.29 -0.37 -27.64
CA ILE A 107 -0.45 -1.53 -27.13
C ILE A 107 -1.95 -1.38 -27.42
N MET A 108 -2.52 -0.21 -27.14
CA MET A 108 -3.95 0.05 -27.38
C MET A 108 -4.33 0.07 -28.86
N GLY A 109 -3.40 0.45 -29.74
CA GLY A 109 -3.58 0.42 -31.19
C GLY A 109 -3.48 -0.98 -31.82
N ALA A 110 -2.87 -1.95 -31.11
CA ALA A 110 -2.75 -3.31 -31.59
C ALA A 110 -4.10 -4.05 -31.57
N GLU A 111 -4.39 -4.84 -32.60
CA GLU A 111 -5.58 -5.69 -32.63
C GLU A 111 -5.41 -6.90 -31.70
N MET A 112 -6.43 -7.19 -30.88
CA MET A 112 -6.42 -8.41 -30.06
C MET A 112 -6.46 -9.65 -30.95
N PRO A 113 -5.53 -10.61 -30.81
CA PRO A 113 -5.57 -11.85 -31.57
C PRO A 113 -6.93 -12.54 -31.42
N LYS A 114 -7.49 -13.02 -32.56
CA LYS A 114 -8.87 -13.51 -32.59
C LYS A 114 -9.11 -14.68 -31.63
N ASP A 115 -8.19 -15.61 -31.54
CA ASP A 115 -8.28 -16.78 -30.65
C ASP A 115 -8.25 -16.36 -29.16
N LEU A 116 -7.46 -15.38 -28.81
CA LEU A 116 -7.43 -14.79 -27.45
C LEU A 116 -8.73 -14.02 -27.16
N ALA A 117 -9.19 -13.21 -28.10
CA ALA A 117 -10.47 -12.49 -27.97
C ALA A 117 -11.65 -13.47 -27.79
N ASP A 118 -11.70 -14.53 -28.61
CA ASP A 118 -12.73 -15.57 -28.53
C ASP A 118 -12.69 -16.32 -27.18
N ALA A 119 -11.49 -16.59 -26.62
CA ALA A 119 -11.34 -17.22 -25.29
C ALA A 119 -11.87 -16.32 -24.16
N ILE A 120 -11.53 -15.03 -24.16
CA ILE A 120 -12.02 -14.05 -23.17
C ILE A 120 -13.54 -13.91 -23.29
N ALA A 121 -14.08 -13.78 -24.51
CA ALA A 121 -15.51 -13.67 -24.77
C ALA A 121 -16.28 -14.90 -24.28
N ALA A 122 -15.78 -16.11 -24.58
CA ALA A 122 -16.39 -17.35 -24.14
C ALA A 122 -16.43 -17.48 -22.62
N ALA A 123 -15.35 -17.09 -21.93
CA ALA A 123 -15.32 -17.08 -20.48
C ALA A 123 -16.31 -16.07 -19.86
N TYR A 124 -16.48 -14.89 -20.47
CA TYR A 124 -17.48 -13.92 -20.05
C TYR A 124 -18.91 -14.43 -20.23
N GLU A 125 -19.20 -15.08 -21.35
CA GLU A 125 -20.52 -15.71 -21.62
C GLU A 125 -20.80 -16.88 -20.65
N GLU A 126 -19.77 -17.62 -20.27
CA GLU A 126 -19.86 -18.67 -19.24
C GLU A 126 -20.10 -18.07 -17.85
N LEU A 127 -19.41 -16.96 -17.50
CA LEU A 127 -19.66 -16.22 -16.27
C LEU A 127 -21.12 -15.77 -16.19
N ALA A 128 -21.66 -15.22 -17.29
CA ALA A 128 -23.06 -14.81 -17.38
C ALA A 128 -24.03 -15.98 -17.06
N LYS A 129 -23.74 -17.18 -17.54
CA LYS A 129 -24.53 -18.39 -17.22
C LYS A 129 -24.39 -18.78 -15.74
N LYS A 130 -23.16 -18.75 -15.19
CA LYS A 130 -22.90 -19.13 -13.79
C LYS A 130 -23.61 -18.20 -12.79
N VAL A 131 -23.67 -16.89 -13.09
CA VAL A 131 -24.33 -15.91 -12.23
C VAL A 131 -25.83 -15.75 -12.51
N GLY A 132 -26.34 -16.30 -13.64
CA GLY A 132 -27.75 -16.21 -14.04
C GLY A 132 -28.16 -14.81 -14.53
N GLU A 133 -27.21 -14.02 -15.03
CA GLU A 133 -27.44 -12.67 -15.54
C GLU A 133 -27.01 -12.57 -17.00
N HIS A 134 -27.79 -11.84 -17.80
CA HIS A 134 -27.36 -11.49 -19.16
C HIS A 134 -26.46 -10.25 -19.11
N ASN A 135 -25.25 -10.33 -19.65
CA ASN A 135 -24.25 -9.25 -19.58
C ASN A 135 -23.95 -8.78 -18.13
N PRO A 136 -23.43 -9.64 -17.23
CA PRO A 136 -23.13 -9.25 -15.88
C PRO A 136 -22.08 -8.14 -15.82
N PHE A 137 -22.22 -7.24 -14.86
CA PHE A 137 -21.17 -6.25 -14.59
C PHE A 137 -19.98 -6.92 -13.91
N VAL A 138 -18.78 -6.56 -14.35
CA VAL A 138 -17.53 -7.09 -13.82
C VAL A 138 -16.54 -5.96 -13.47
N ALA A 139 -15.65 -6.25 -12.53
CA ALA A 139 -14.41 -5.51 -12.36
C ALA A 139 -13.31 -6.19 -13.17
N VAL A 140 -12.54 -5.41 -13.93
CA VAL A 140 -11.34 -5.89 -14.63
C VAL A 140 -10.13 -5.27 -13.93
N ARG A 141 -9.33 -6.12 -13.29
CA ARG A 141 -8.24 -5.70 -12.38
C ARG A 141 -6.91 -6.27 -12.87
N SER A 142 -5.90 -5.43 -12.98
CA SER A 142 -4.54 -5.89 -13.26
C SER A 142 -4.00 -6.76 -12.13
N SER A 143 -3.28 -7.82 -12.47
CA SER A 143 -2.67 -8.78 -11.56
C SER A 143 -1.29 -9.18 -12.10
N ALA A 144 -0.24 -8.48 -11.65
CA ALA A 144 1.12 -8.73 -12.13
C ALA A 144 1.74 -9.95 -11.45
N THR A 145 2.57 -10.68 -12.21
CA THR A 145 3.30 -11.83 -11.67
C THR A 145 4.38 -11.46 -10.66
N ALA A 146 4.76 -10.19 -10.61
CA ALA A 146 5.77 -9.65 -9.69
C ALA A 146 5.20 -8.71 -8.61
N GLU A 147 3.85 -8.60 -8.48
CA GLU A 147 3.19 -7.59 -7.62
C GLU A 147 3.42 -7.80 -6.11
N ASP A 148 3.51 -9.04 -5.66
CA ASP A 148 3.59 -9.42 -4.24
C ASP A 148 4.94 -10.08 -3.89
N LEU A 149 6.04 -9.64 -4.49
CA LEU A 149 7.36 -10.12 -4.10
C LEU A 149 7.72 -9.59 -2.71
N PRO A 150 8.42 -10.39 -1.87
CA PRO A 150 8.77 -10.01 -0.50
C PRO A 150 9.51 -8.68 -0.37
N ASP A 151 10.26 -8.28 -1.40
CA ASP A 151 11.12 -7.10 -1.38
C ASP A 151 10.60 -5.94 -2.27
N ALA A 152 9.46 -6.11 -2.94
CA ALA A 152 8.91 -5.12 -3.84
C ALA A 152 7.37 -5.09 -3.78
N SER A 153 6.80 -3.94 -3.43
CA SER A 153 5.36 -3.72 -3.46
C SER A 153 4.99 -2.86 -4.67
N PHE A 154 4.33 -3.46 -5.66
CA PHE A 154 3.74 -2.76 -6.78
C PHE A 154 2.30 -2.28 -6.48
N ALA A 155 1.92 -2.23 -5.21
CA ALA A 155 0.58 -1.84 -4.81
C ALA A 155 0.20 -0.44 -5.32
N GLY A 156 -0.96 -0.32 -5.95
CA GLY A 156 -1.50 0.95 -6.46
C GLY A 156 -0.83 1.49 -7.73
N GLN A 157 0.04 0.72 -8.39
CA GLN A 157 0.72 1.16 -9.62
C GLN A 157 -0.02 0.79 -10.91
N GLN A 158 -1.04 -0.03 -10.82
CA GLN A 158 -1.77 -0.60 -11.95
C GLN A 158 -3.28 -0.33 -11.85
N ASP A 159 -3.95 -0.34 -13.00
CA ASP A 159 -5.33 0.12 -13.11
C ASP A 159 -6.37 -0.94 -12.71
N THR A 160 -7.51 -0.47 -12.22
CA THR A 160 -8.73 -1.24 -11.97
C THR A 160 -9.90 -0.55 -12.67
N TYR A 161 -10.65 -1.30 -13.45
CA TYR A 161 -11.84 -0.84 -14.17
C TYR A 161 -13.09 -1.45 -13.57
N LEU A 162 -13.94 -0.62 -12.99
CA LEU A 162 -15.17 -1.02 -12.34
C LEU A 162 -16.38 -0.91 -13.25
N ASN A 163 -17.38 -1.73 -12.98
CA ASN A 163 -18.68 -1.69 -13.65
C ASN A 163 -18.60 -1.82 -15.17
N VAL A 164 -17.72 -2.70 -15.65
CA VAL A 164 -17.54 -3.07 -17.06
C VAL A 164 -18.58 -4.10 -17.45
N HIS A 165 -19.19 -4.00 -18.64
CA HIS A 165 -20.13 -5.00 -19.12
C HIS A 165 -20.09 -5.15 -20.64
N GLY A 166 -20.44 -6.35 -21.13
CA GLY A 166 -20.33 -6.70 -22.55
C GLY A 166 -18.93 -7.21 -22.91
N LYS A 167 -18.88 -8.27 -23.71
CA LYS A 167 -17.64 -8.97 -24.04
C LYS A 167 -16.62 -8.10 -24.76
N GLU A 168 -17.07 -7.23 -25.65
CA GLU A 168 -16.19 -6.31 -26.40
C GLU A 168 -15.50 -5.32 -25.44
N GLU A 169 -16.26 -4.80 -24.46
CA GLU A 169 -15.71 -3.87 -23.46
C GLU A 169 -14.77 -4.61 -22.50
N VAL A 170 -15.08 -5.83 -22.08
CA VAL A 170 -14.19 -6.65 -21.26
C VAL A 170 -12.85 -6.89 -21.98
N ILE A 171 -12.88 -7.27 -23.28
CA ILE A 171 -11.67 -7.46 -24.08
C ILE A 171 -10.86 -6.15 -24.15
N ARG A 172 -11.55 -5.01 -24.36
CA ARG A 172 -10.89 -3.70 -24.38
C ARG A 172 -10.22 -3.38 -23.04
N LYS A 173 -10.89 -3.64 -21.90
CA LYS A 173 -10.34 -3.41 -20.57
C LYS A 173 -9.20 -4.37 -20.22
N VAL A 174 -9.22 -5.59 -20.69
CA VAL A 174 -8.06 -6.50 -20.59
C VAL A 174 -6.85 -5.90 -21.31
N LYS A 175 -7.03 -5.34 -22.50
CA LYS A 175 -5.95 -4.66 -23.23
C LYS A 175 -5.46 -3.39 -22.50
N GLU A 176 -6.37 -2.63 -21.90
CA GLU A 176 -6.00 -1.48 -21.04
C GLU A 176 -5.20 -1.93 -19.80
N CYS A 177 -5.57 -3.08 -19.17
CA CYS A 177 -4.73 -3.67 -18.10
C CYS A 177 -3.33 -3.97 -18.63
N TYR A 178 -3.20 -4.56 -19.84
CA TYR A 178 -1.89 -4.83 -20.44
C TYR A 178 -1.08 -3.53 -20.62
N ALA A 179 -1.71 -2.47 -21.10
CA ALA A 179 -1.08 -1.17 -21.28
C ALA A 179 -0.65 -0.54 -19.93
N SER A 180 -1.40 -0.79 -18.84
CA SER A 180 -1.10 -0.23 -17.51
C SER A 180 0.24 -0.69 -16.92
N THR A 181 0.83 -1.76 -17.46
CA THR A 181 2.19 -2.21 -17.13
C THR A 181 3.23 -1.14 -17.45
N PHE A 182 2.92 -0.22 -18.37
CA PHE A 182 3.79 0.86 -18.82
C PHE A 182 3.28 2.26 -18.44
N THR A 183 2.68 2.40 -17.25
CA THR A 183 2.49 3.71 -16.64
C THR A 183 3.83 4.30 -16.23
N ASP A 184 3.94 5.63 -16.18
CA ASP A 184 5.16 6.34 -15.81
C ASP A 184 5.70 5.83 -14.46
N ARG A 185 4.81 5.66 -13.48
CA ARG A 185 5.14 5.13 -12.15
C ARG A 185 5.68 3.69 -12.20
N ALA A 186 5.07 2.84 -13.02
CA ALA A 186 5.48 1.44 -13.13
C ALA A 186 6.83 1.29 -13.81
N VAL A 187 7.10 2.08 -14.86
CA VAL A 187 8.40 2.09 -15.56
C VAL A 187 9.48 2.67 -14.65
N TYR A 188 9.23 3.83 -14.03
CA TYR A 188 10.14 4.46 -13.08
C TYR A 188 10.54 3.51 -11.93
N TYR A 189 9.54 2.89 -11.29
CA TYR A 189 9.78 1.97 -10.18
C TYR A 189 10.64 0.77 -10.60
N ARG A 190 10.33 0.12 -11.74
CA ARG A 190 11.14 -1.00 -12.24
C ARG A 190 12.58 -0.58 -12.54
N ALA A 191 12.76 0.56 -13.19
CA ALA A 191 14.09 1.10 -13.47
C ALA A 191 14.90 1.33 -12.19
N LYS A 192 14.30 1.94 -11.17
CA LYS A 192 14.95 2.19 -9.87
C LYS A 192 15.29 0.92 -9.08
N GLN A 193 14.51 -0.12 -9.23
CA GLN A 193 14.75 -1.41 -8.58
C GLN A 193 15.63 -2.37 -9.41
N GLY A 194 16.03 -1.96 -10.62
CA GLY A 194 16.83 -2.79 -11.53
C GLY A 194 16.07 -3.99 -12.10
N TYR A 195 14.72 -3.92 -12.15
CA TYR A 195 13.91 -4.95 -12.81
C TYR A 195 13.87 -4.72 -14.31
N ASP A 196 14.01 -5.80 -15.05
CA ASP A 196 13.85 -5.81 -16.49
C ASP A 196 12.37 -5.57 -16.87
N HIS A 197 12.15 -4.57 -17.72
CA HIS A 197 10.81 -4.17 -18.15
C HIS A 197 10.09 -5.25 -18.98
N GLU A 198 10.83 -6.11 -19.69
CA GLU A 198 10.30 -7.13 -20.59
C GLU A 198 9.92 -8.43 -19.86
N ASN A 199 10.51 -8.68 -18.68
CA ASN A 199 10.28 -9.88 -17.91
C ASN A 199 9.01 -9.84 -17.03
N VAL A 200 8.30 -8.72 -16.98
CA VAL A 200 7.06 -8.57 -16.21
C VAL A 200 5.89 -9.01 -17.07
N ALA A 201 5.23 -10.08 -16.66
CA ALA A 201 3.97 -10.51 -17.28
C ALA A 201 2.78 -10.07 -16.43
N LEU A 202 1.66 -9.80 -17.11
CA LEU A 202 0.43 -9.36 -16.49
C LEU A 202 -0.70 -10.37 -16.77
N SER A 203 -1.52 -10.55 -15.77
CA SER A 203 -2.85 -11.16 -15.85
C SER A 203 -3.91 -10.09 -15.63
N ALA A 204 -5.10 -10.28 -16.15
CA ALA A 204 -6.26 -9.50 -15.77
C ALA A 204 -7.25 -10.40 -15.04
N ALA A 205 -7.64 -10.02 -13.82
CA ALA A 205 -8.72 -10.67 -13.08
C ALA A 205 -10.06 -10.06 -13.52
N ILE A 206 -10.97 -10.87 -14.03
CA ILE A 206 -12.32 -10.48 -14.41
C ILE A 206 -13.26 -11.07 -13.34
N GLN A 207 -13.75 -10.23 -12.45
CA GLN A 207 -14.54 -10.61 -11.28
C GLN A 207 -15.93 -9.98 -11.35
N MET A 208 -16.99 -10.76 -11.10
CA MET A 208 -18.36 -10.26 -11.00
C MET A 208 -18.42 -9.10 -9.99
N MET A 209 -19.04 -8.00 -10.38
CA MET A 209 -19.27 -6.87 -9.47
C MET A 209 -20.30 -7.23 -8.40
N ALA A 210 -19.92 -7.05 -7.14
CA ALA A 210 -20.90 -6.95 -6.07
C ALA A 210 -21.71 -5.66 -6.25
N ASP A 211 -23.04 -5.77 -6.19
CA ASP A 211 -23.93 -4.59 -6.20
C ASP A 211 -23.92 -3.95 -4.81
N ALA A 212 -22.81 -3.31 -4.47
CA ALA A 212 -22.50 -2.89 -3.13
C ALA A 212 -23.42 -1.77 -2.63
N LYS A 213 -24.13 -2.05 -1.53
CA LYS A 213 -24.79 -1.06 -0.68
C LYS A 213 -23.77 -0.38 0.23
N ALA A 214 -22.82 -1.16 0.74
CA ALA A 214 -21.71 -0.70 1.55
C ALA A 214 -20.48 -1.54 1.23
N ALA A 215 -19.30 -0.95 1.30
CA ALA A 215 -18.05 -1.66 1.08
C ALA A 215 -16.90 -1.00 1.87
N GLY A 216 -15.80 -1.71 1.98
CA GLY A 216 -14.65 -1.20 2.69
C GLY A 216 -13.50 -2.19 2.78
N VAL A 217 -12.67 -2.00 3.79
CA VAL A 217 -11.48 -2.80 4.05
C VAL A 217 -11.48 -3.35 5.47
N MET A 218 -10.75 -4.42 5.71
CA MET A 218 -10.56 -4.96 7.05
C MET A 218 -9.16 -5.55 7.22
N PHE A 219 -8.65 -5.50 8.44
CA PHE A 219 -7.32 -5.97 8.80
C PHE A 219 -7.38 -6.87 10.02
N THR A 220 -6.58 -7.92 10.03
CA THR A 220 -6.48 -8.82 11.19
C THR A 220 -5.39 -8.39 12.19
N VAL A 221 -5.01 -7.14 12.17
CA VAL A 221 -4.11 -6.48 13.12
C VAL A 221 -4.50 -5.01 13.22
N ASN A 222 -4.30 -4.39 14.37
CA ASN A 222 -4.46 -2.95 14.51
C ASN A 222 -3.30 -2.23 13.80
N LEU A 223 -3.60 -1.53 12.71
CA LEU A 223 -2.59 -0.87 11.89
C LEU A 223 -1.84 0.26 12.62
N ALA A 224 -2.44 0.86 13.64
CA ALA A 224 -1.81 1.94 14.41
C ALA A 224 -0.92 1.40 15.54
N THR A 225 -1.37 0.35 16.25
CA THR A 225 -0.73 -0.12 17.49
C THR A 225 0.00 -1.45 17.33
N GLY A 226 -0.33 -2.23 16.28
CA GLY A 226 0.19 -3.59 16.11
C GLY A 226 -0.49 -4.64 17.00
N GLU A 227 -1.55 -4.27 17.76
CA GLU A 227 -2.33 -5.25 18.53
C GLU A 227 -2.89 -6.32 17.60
N ASP A 228 -2.62 -7.58 17.89
CA ASP A 228 -2.97 -8.72 17.05
C ASP A 228 -4.17 -9.53 17.56
N ASP A 229 -4.79 -9.09 18.66
CA ASP A 229 -5.97 -9.70 19.27
C ASP A 229 -7.30 -9.14 18.73
N CYS A 230 -7.23 -8.23 17.75
CA CYS A 230 -8.39 -7.56 17.18
C CYS A 230 -8.40 -7.61 15.64
N ILE A 231 -9.59 -7.32 15.09
CA ILE A 231 -9.85 -7.09 13.67
C ILE A 231 -10.34 -5.66 13.53
N MET A 232 -9.73 -4.90 12.65
CA MET A 232 -10.20 -3.57 12.27
C MET A 232 -11.05 -3.67 11.00
N VAL A 233 -12.19 -2.98 10.99
CA VAL A 233 -13.08 -2.90 9.83
C VAL A 233 -13.37 -1.43 9.55
N GLU A 234 -13.13 -0.99 8.34
CA GLU A 234 -13.51 0.33 7.83
C GLU A 234 -14.53 0.17 6.71
N GLY A 235 -15.54 1.04 6.66
CA GLY A 235 -16.55 0.96 5.63
C GLY A 235 -17.29 2.26 5.34
N SER A 236 -17.77 2.39 4.10
CA SER A 236 -18.59 3.50 3.65
C SER A 236 -19.74 3.02 2.77
N TRP A 237 -20.64 3.93 2.43
CA TRP A 237 -21.73 3.64 1.48
C TRP A 237 -21.18 3.47 0.07
N GLY A 238 -21.85 2.64 -0.71
CA GLY A 238 -21.53 2.37 -2.10
C GLY A 238 -20.29 1.47 -2.31
N LEU A 239 -19.52 1.75 -3.36
CA LEU A 239 -18.30 1.00 -3.72
C LEU A 239 -17.13 1.38 -2.82
N GLY A 240 -16.25 0.41 -2.52
CA GLY A 240 -15.12 0.57 -1.60
C GLY A 240 -13.98 1.46 -2.07
N GLU A 241 -13.99 1.89 -3.33
CA GLU A 241 -12.92 2.71 -3.91
C GLU A 241 -12.72 4.03 -3.15
N PHE A 242 -13.78 4.68 -2.70
CA PHE A 242 -13.68 5.91 -1.92
C PHE A 242 -13.08 5.71 -0.52
N VAL A 243 -13.18 4.52 0.05
CA VAL A 243 -12.48 4.15 1.29
C VAL A 243 -10.99 3.99 1.01
N VAL A 244 -10.63 3.25 -0.03
CA VAL A 244 -9.23 2.98 -0.42
C VAL A 244 -8.52 4.25 -0.86
N GLN A 245 -9.17 5.11 -1.65
CA GLN A 245 -8.63 6.41 -2.08
C GLN A 245 -8.63 7.44 -0.95
N GLY A 246 -9.41 7.21 0.13
CA GLY A 246 -9.54 8.13 1.25
C GLY A 246 -10.41 9.35 0.96
N THR A 247 -11.24 9.30 -0.07
CA THR A 247 -12.18 10.38 -0.43
C THR A 247 -13.22 10.63 0.67
N VAL A 248 -13.55 9.59 1.43
CA VAL A 248 -14.46 9.66 2.57
C VAL A 248 -13.75 9.28 3.86
N THR A 249 -14.26 9.76 4.99
CA THR A 249 -13.89 9.25 6.32
C THR A 249 -14.84 8.10 6.66
N PRO A 250 -14.39 6.83 6.61
CA PRO A 250 -15.25 5.67 6.79
C PRO A 250 -15.67 5.49 8.25
N ASP A 251 -16.74 4.74 8.49
CA ASP A 251 -16.99 4.17 9.80
C ASP A 251 -15.83 3.24 10.17
N ASN A 252 -15.44 3.25 11.44
CA ASN A 252 -14.36 2.41 11.96
C ASN A 252 -14.86 1.53 13.11
N PHE A 253 -14.54 0.24 13.04
CA PHE A 253 -14.93 -0.76 14.03
C PHE A 253 -13.70 -1.56 14.44
N VAL A 254 -13.59 -1.83 15.74
CA VAL A 254 -12.58 -2.75 16.28
C VAL A 254 -13.32 -3.92 16.95
N ILE A 255 -12.99 -5.12 16.54
CA ILE A 255 -13.66 -6.37 16.93
C ILE A 255 -12.63 -7.29 17.59
N ASN A 256 -12.98 -7.89 18.73
CA ASN A 256 -12.12 -8.86 19.40
C ASN A 256 -12.05 -10.18 18.59
N LYS A 257 -10.85 -10.68 18.31
CA LYS A 257 -10.68 -11.96 17.59
C LYS A 257 -11.19 -13.16 18.36
N SER A 258 -11.15 -13.11 19.70
CA SER A 258 -11.50 -14.26 20.56
C SER A 258 -12.97 -14.64 20.46
N ASP A 259 -13.86 -13.68 20.62
CA ASP A 259 -15.31 -13.89 20.75
C ASP A 259 -16.15 -13.14 19.70
N LEU A 260 -15.49 -12.39 18.80
CA LEU A 260 -16.10 -11.55 17.76
C LEU A 260 -16.99 -10.42 18.32
N SER A 261 -16.82 -10.06 19.58
CA SER A 261 -17.51 -8.92 20.18
C SER A 261 -16.91 -7.59 19.69
N ILE A 262 -17.77 -6.58 19.58
CA ILE A 262 -17.34 -5.25 19.14
C ILE A 262 -16.68 -4.53 20.32
N ARG A 263 -15.37 -4.21 20.19
CA ARG A 263 -14.58 -3.48 21.18
C ARG A 263 -14.86 -1.97 21.11
N SER A 264 -14.94 -1.43 19.90
CA SER A 264 -15.24 0.00 19.67
C SER A 264 -15.92 0.23 18.34
N LYS A 265 -16.72 1.31 18.27
CA LYS A 265 -17.37 1.82 17.06
C LYS A 265 -17.15 3.32 16.97
N GLN A 266 -16.77 3.79 15.79
CA GLN A 266 -16.73 5.20 15.46
C GLN A 266 -17.51 5.40 14.16
N ILE A 267 -18.67 6.04 14.26
CA ILE A 267 -19.53 6.35 13.11
C ILE A 267 -19.21 7.77 12.66
N ASN A 268 -18.79 7.90 11.41
CA ASN A 268 -18.35 9.15 10.81
C ASN A 268 -19.40 9.70 9.82
N ASP A 269 -19.22 10.93 9.33
CA ASP A 269 -20.10 11.57 8.35
C ASP A 269 -19.63 11.22 6.93
N LYS A 270 -20.34 10.33 6.25
CA LYS A 270 -20.05 9.82 4.91
C LYS A 270 -20.90 10.58 3.89
N ALA A 271 -20.49 11.81 3.55
CA ALA A 271 -21.28 12.73 2.75
C ALA A 271 -21.47 12.32 1.28
N VAL A 272 -20.60 11.45 0.77
CA VAL A 272 -20.63 10.99 -0.62
C VAL A 272 -20.47 9.46 -0.68
N GLU A 273 -21.00 8.87 -1.75
CA GLU A 273 -20.85 7.48 -2.10
C GLU A 273 -20.49 7.34 -3.57
N LEU A 274 -19.77 6.26 -3.93
CA LEU A 274 -19.52 5.88 -5.31
C LEU A 274 -20.50 4.78 -5.71
N VAL A 275 -21.31 5.03 -6.74
CA VAL A 275 -22.35 4.08 -7.18
C VAL A 275 -22.13 3.63 -8.62
N ARG A 276 -22.65 2.45 -8.93
CA ARG A 276 -22.65 1.93 -10.30
C ARG A 276 -23.70 2.64 -11.15
N LEU A 277 -23.35 2.92 -12.40
CA LEU A 277 -24.31 3.39 -13.40
C LEU A 277 -24.91 2.19 -14.16
N PRO A 278 -26.21 2.23 -14.52
CA PRO A 278 -26.86 1.15 -15.26
C PRO A 278 -26.24 0.85 -16.63
N ASN A 279 -25.58 1.84 -17.22
CA ASN A 279 -24.98 1.76 -18.56
C ASN A 279 -23.45 1.57 -18.52
N GLY A 280 -22.90 1.15 -17.37
CA GLY A 280 -21.47 1.01 -17.17
C GLY A 280 -20.82 2.25 -16.55
N GLY A 281 -19.62 2.05 -15.97
CA GLY A 281 -18.92 3.09 -15.23
C GLY A 281 -19.52 3.35 -13.83
N VAL A 282 -18.98 4.35 -13.16
CA VAL A 282 -19.34 4.72 -11.78
C VAL A 282 -19.55 6.24 -11.68
N GLU A 283 -20.30 6.67 -10.66
CA GLU A 283 -20.63 8.08 -10.41
C GLU A 283 -20.55 8.38 -8.92
N GLU A 284 -19.96 9.53 -8.58
CA GLU A 284 -20.06 10.09 -7.23
C GLU A 284 -21.46 10.64 -6.99
N ARG A 285 -22.07 10.24 -5.88
CA ARG A 285 -23.39 10.71 -5.46
C ARG A 285 -23.36 11.20 -4.02
N LYS A 286 -24.10 12.29 -3.75
CA LYS A 286 -24.29 12.78 -2.39
C LYS A 286 -25.19 11.84 -1.61
N VAL A 287 -24.77 11.49 -0.41
CA VAL A 287 -25.58 10.75 0.57
C VAL A 287 -26.48 11.71 1.33
N SER A 288 -27.72 11.30 1.63
CA SER A 288 -28.62 12.13 2.43
C SER A 288 -28.04 12.36 3.84
N ASP A 289 -28.34 13.52 4.43
CA ASP A 289 -27.83 13.92 5.75
C ASP A 289 -28.15 12.90 6.87
N GLU A 290 -29.28 12.21 6.74
CA GLU A 290 -29.69 11.17 7.68
C GLU A 290 -28.85 9.90 7.49
N LEU A 291 -28.71 9.43 6.24
CA LEU A 291 -27.96 8.21 5.92
C LEU A 291 -26.45 8.38 6.14
N ALA A 292 -25.91 9.58 5.88
CA ALA A 292 -24.48 9.85 6.04
C ALA A 292 -23.93 9.53 7.43
N ARG A 293 -24.77 9.58 8.47
CA ARG A 293 -24.41 9.36 9.88
C ARG A 293 -24.89 8.03 10.45
N THR A 294 -25.52 7.21 9.63
CA THR A 294 -25.92 5.87 10.06
C THR A 294 -24.78 4.87 9.86
N GLN A 295 -24.73 3.86 10.69
CA GLN A 295 -23.80 2.75 10.59
C GLN A 295 -23.99 2.04 9.24
N VAL A 296 -22.91 1.82 8.49
CA VAL A 296 -22.98 1.26 7.13
C VAL A 296 -23.24 -0.26 7.09
N ILE A 297 -22.94 -0.96 8.17
CA ILE A 297 -23.03 -2.43 8.28
C ILE A 297 -23.58 -2.79 9.68
N THR A 298 -24.48 -3.77 9.78
CA THR A 298 -25.07 -4.16 11.07
C THR A 298 -24.07 -4.89 11.97
N ASP A 299 -24.37 -5.00 13.26
CA ASP A 299 -23.51 -5.68 14.23
C ASP A 299 -23.38 -7.18 13.90
N GLU A 300 -24.46 -7.80 13.44
CA GLU A 300 -24.47 -9.20 13.00
C GLU A 300 -23.58 -9.39 11.77
N GLN A 301 -23.66 -8.48 10.81
CA GLN A 301 -22.80 -8.50 9.61
C GLN A 301 -21.32 -8.25 9.98
N LEU A 302 -21.04 -7.38 10.96
CA LEU A 302 -19.67 -7.17 11.47
C LEU A 302 -19.11 -8.45 12.10
N ALA A 303 -19.90 -9.17 12.88
CA ALA A 303 -19.48 -10.43 13.49
C ALA A 303 -19.23 -11.52 12.43
N GLU A 304 -20.10 -11.61 11.41
CA GLU A 304 -19.94 -12.53 10.28
C GLU A 304 -18.66 -12.20 9.48
N LEU A 305 -18.46 -10.92 9.14
CA LEU A 305 -17.28 -10.43 8.42
C LEU A 305 -15.98 -10.73 9.20
N ALA A 306 -15.98 -10.48 10.51
CA ALA A 306 -14.85 -10.81 11.38
C ALA A 306 -14.61 -12.33 11.47
N GLY A 307 -15.65 -13.13 11.36
CA GLY A 307 -15.55 -14.59 11.25
C GLY A 307 -14.79 -15.01 9.98
N TYR A 308 -15.08 -14.38 8.84
CA TYR A 308 -14.36 -14.60 7.59
C TYR A 308 -12.90 -14.14 7.71
N ALA A 309 -12.65 -12.96 8.29
CA ALA A 309 -11.29 -12.46 8.48
C ALA A 309 -10.42 -13.43 9.30
N ARG A 310 -10.97 -13.95 10.40
CA ARG A 310 -10.29 -14.94 11.25
C ARG A 310 -10.01 -16.25 10.51
N ALA A 311 -10.95 -16.71 9.67
CA ALA A 311 -10.77 -17.91 8.86
C ALA A 311 -9.68 -17.74 7.82
N ILE A 312 -9.63 -16.59 7.15
CA ILE A 312 -8.61 -16.24 6.15
C ILE A 312 -7.24 -16.13 6.83
N GLU A 313 -7.10 -15.37 7.92
CA GLU A 313 -5.85 -15.25 8.68
C GLU A 313 -5.32 -16.63 9.13
N LYS A 314 -6.20 -17.47 9.66
CA LYS A 314 -5.83 -18.84 10.06
C LYS A 314 -5.31 -19.68 8.89
N HIS A 315 -5.91 -19.52 7.70
CA HIS A 315 -5.50 -20.24 6.49
C HIS A 315 -4.13 -19.78 5.99
N TYR A 316 -3.93 -18.45 5.92
CA TYR A 316 -2.67 -17.87 5.42
C TYR A 316 -1.52 -17.89 6.44
N GLY A 317 -1.85 -17.95 7.74
CA GLY A 317 -0.87 -17.97 8.84
C GLY A 317 -0.14 -16.63 9.06
N CYS A 318 -0.67 -15.54 8.57
CA CYS A 318 -0.13 -14.18 8.71
C CYS A 318 -1.26 -13.16 8.82
N TYR A 319 -0.94 -11.93 9.24
CA TYR A 319 -1.92 -10.84 9.24
C TYR A 319 -2.36 -10.51 7.82
N MET A 320 -3.64 -10.18 7.68
CA MET A 320 -4.30 -10.02 6.38
C MET A 320 -4.90 -8.63 6.23
N ASP A 321 -4.81 -8.12 4.99
CA ASP A 321 -5.49 -6.97 4.44
C ASP A 321 -6.55 -7.47 3.45
N MET A 322 -7.81 -7.08 3.64
CA MET A 322 -8.94 -7.62 2.88
C MET A 322 -9.91 -6.52 2.46
N GLU A 323 -10.43 -6.64 1.24
CA GLU A 323 -11.52 -5.83 0.73
C GLU A 323 -12.85 -6.60 0.87
N TRP A 324 -13.91 -5.92 1.27
CA TRP A 324 -15.23 -6.51 1.45
C TRP A 324 -16.35 -5.62 0.90
N ALA A 325 -17.50 -6.24 0.64
CA ALA A 325 -18.75 -5.53 0.30
C ALA A 325 -19.96 -6.24 0.89
N VAL A 326 -21.00 -5.45 1.16
CA VAL A 326 -22.37 -5.93 1.44
C VAL A 326 -23.27 -5.47 0.30
N ASP A 327 -23.93 -6.40 -0.38
CA ASP A 327 -24.81 -6.09 -1.50
C ASP A 327 -26.22 -5.64 -1.04
N HIS A 328 -27.02 -5.14 -1.96
CA HIS A 328 -28.41 -4.72 -1.69
C HIS A 328 -29.33 -5.88 -1.24
N LYS A 329 -28.87 -7.14 -1.35
CA LYS A 329 -29.55 -8.34 -0.80
C LYS A 329 -29.01 -8.71 0.59
N ASN A 330 -28.19 -7.84 1.20
CA ASN A 330 -27.48 -8.02 2.47
C ASN A 330 -26.54 -9.23 2.52
N ARG A 331 -26.02 -9.71 1.39
CA ARG A 331 -24.97 -10.73 1.33
C ARG A 331 -23.61 -10.07 1.47
N ILE A 332 -22.75 -10.68 2.26
CA ILE A 332 -21.35 -10.28 2.40
C ILE A 332 -20.52 -10.93 1.30
N TRP A 333 -19.57 -10.18 0.78
CA TRP A 333 -18.59 -10.63 -0.22
C TRP A 333 -17.19 -10.25 0.21
N ILE A 334 -16.23 -11.17 0.05
CA ILE A 334 -14.80 -10.88 0.14
C ILE A 334 -14.29 -10.65 -1.27
N LEU A 335 -13.83 -9.43 -1.54
CA LEU A 335 -13.46 -8.98 -2.88
C LEU A 335 -11.99 -9.20 -3.19
N GLN A 336 -11.14 -9.20 -2.16
CA GLN A 336 -9.70 -9.43 -2.23
C GLN A 336 -9.17 -9.77 -0.84
N ALA A 337 -8.06 -10.52 -0.77
CA ALA A 337 -7.23 -10.65 0.43
C ALA A 337 -5.76 -10.71 0.04
N ARG A 338 -4.92 -10.08 0.87
CA ARG A 338 -3.45 -10.15 0.73
C ARG A 338 -2.79 -10.13 2.11
N PRO A 339 -1.57 -10.68 2.24
CA PRO A 339 -0.79 -10.52 3.46
C PRO A 339 -0.55 -9.05 3.79
N GLU A 340 -0.76 -8.67 5.04
CA GLU A 340 -0.36 -7.35 5.53
C GLU A 340 1.16 -7.30 5.66
N THR A 341 1.81 -6.25 5.16
CA THR A 341 3.27 -6.24 4.94
C THR A 341 4.06 -5.47 6.00
N VAL A 342 3.44 -4.54 6.73
CA VAL A 342 4.14 -3.68 7.70
C VAL A 342 4.36 -4.42 9.02
N TRP A 343 3.30 -4.91 9.64
CA TRP A 343 3.35 -5.58 10.93
C TRP A 343 3.81 -7.04 10.83
N SER A 344 3.52 -7.70 9.71
CA SER A 344 4.02 -9.06 9.45
C SER A 344 5.55 -9.15 9.35
N ARG A 345 6.23 -8.04 9.03
CA ARG A 345 7.69 -7.93 8.96
C ARG A 345 8.34 -7.47 10.27
N ARG A 346 7.58 -6.85 11.19
CA ARG A 346 8.10 -6.45 12.49
C ARG A 346 8.19 -7.67 13.39
N ASN A 347 9.37 -7.96 13.93
CA ASN A 347 9.55 -9.02 14.92
C ASN A 347 8.59 -8.82 16.09
N LYS A 348 7.95 -9.91 16.56
CA LYS A 348 6.98 -9.92 17.68
C LYS A 348 7.54 -9.45 19.04
N ASP A 349 8.80 -9.07 19.11
CA ASP A 349 9.49 -8.68 20.35
C ASP A 349 9.41 -7.20 20.71
N THR A 350 8.74 -6.37 19.91
CA THR A 350 8.43 -4.98 20.30
C THR A 350 7.18 -4.99 21.20
N LYS A 351 7.42 -4.94 22.51
CA LYS A 351 6.38 -4.80 23.53
C LYS A 351 5.53 -3.56 23.30
N GLU A 352 4.22 -3.71 23.52
CA GLU A 352 3.17 -2.70 23.55
C GLU A 352 3.63 -1.35 24.09
N GLU A 353 3.55 -0.32 23.26
CA GLU A 353 3.51 1.06 23.74
C GLU A 353 2.18 1.25 24.48
N LYS A 354 2.25 1.34 25.80
CA LYS A 354 1.07 1.62 26.64
C LYS A 354 0.48 2.96 26.24
N LYS A 355 -0.80 2.98 25.88
CA LYS A 355 -1.58 4.21 25.70
C LYS A 355 -1.46 5.08 26.95
N VAL A 356 -0.77 6.19 26.83
CA VAL A 356 -0.70 7.21 27.88
C VAL A 356 -1.88 8.15 27.66
N ASN A 357 -2.93 7.99 28.43
CA ASN A 357 -4.02 8.97 28.49
C ASN A 357 -3.51 10.21 29.24
N ILE A 358 -3.03 11.20 28.51
CA ILE A 358 -2.65 12.49 29.07
C ILE A 358 -3.89 13.37 29.05
N THR A 359 -4.56 13.55 30.18
CA THR A 359 -5.55 14.60 30.36
C THR A 359 -4.84 15.94 30.50
N THR A 360 -5.08 16.86 29.58
CA THR A 360 -4.53 18.21 29.60
C THR A 360 -5.66 19.24 29.51
N ASP A 361 -5.48 20.39 30.15
CA ASP A 361 -6.40 21.56 30.03
C ASP A 361 -6.14 22.39 28.77
N HIS A 362 -5.30 21.87 27.83
CA HIS A 362 -4.95 22.60 26.61
C HIS A 362 -6.11 22.57 25.60
N LYS A 363 -6.23 23.70 24.88
CA LYS A 363 -7.28 23.89 23.88
C LYS A 363 -7.09 22.94 22.70
N VAL A 364 -8.06 22.07 22.48
CA VAL A 364 -8.14 21.22 21.30
C VAL A 364 -8.64 22.04 20.11
N LEU A 365 -7.88 22.03 19.02
CA LEU A 365 -8.24 22.69 17.76
C LEU A 365 -8.98 21.72 16.82
N VAL A 366 -8.45 20.53 16.64
CA VAL A 366 -8.93 19.54 15.68
C VAL A 366 -8.80 18.14 16.25
N LYS A 367 -9.70 17.23 15.84
CA LYS A 367 -9.63 15.79 16.13
C LYS A 367 -9.78 14.99 14.85
N GLY A 368 -9.11 13.84 14.77
CA GLY A 368 -9.18 12.92 13.65
C GLY A 368 -8.86 11.49 14.08
N LEU A 369 -8.58 10.63 13.10
CA LEU A 369 -8.17 9.24 13.32
C LEU A 369 -6.65 9.16 13.54
N PRO A 370 -6.17 8.40 14.55
CA PRO A 370 -4.75 8.21 14.85
C PRO A 370 -4.10 7.25 13.86
N ALA A 371 -3.62 7.76 12.73
CA ALA A 371 -3.18 6.94 11.59
C ALA A 371 -1.74 6.41 11.70
N SER A 372 -0.83 7.20 12.29
CA SER A 372 0.54 6.79 12.59
C SER A 372 0.94 7.43 13.92
N PRO A 373 1.35 6.66 14.94
CA PRO A 373 1.52 7.16 16.30
C PRO A 373 2.71 8.12 16.43
N GLY A 374 2.67 8.96 17.45
CA GLY A 374 3.74 9.87 17.84
C GLY A 374 3.20 11.18 18.39
N LEU A 375 4.04 11.91 19.13
CA LEU A 375 3.72 13.20 19.71
C LEU A 375 4.79 14.21 19.30
N VAL A 376 4.40 15.22 18.53
CA VAL A 376 5.34 16.24 18.05
C VAL A 376 4.72 17.62 18.07
N ALA A 377 5.55 18.66 18.17
CA ALA A 377 5.12 20.04 17.98
C ALA A 377 5.89 20.67 16.83
N GLY A 378 5.24 21.60 16.15
CA GLY A 378 5.84 22.30 15.02
C GLY A 378 4.94 23.36 14.42
N LYS A 379 5.44 23.99 13.35
CA LYS A 379 4.68 24.99 12.60
C LYS A 379 3.84 24.35 11.51
N VAL A 380 2.59 24.75 11.48
CA VAL A 380 1.64 24.34 10.42
C VAL A 380 2.02 24.96 9.09
N HIS A 381 1.93 24.18 8.03
CA HIS A 381 1.94 24.63 6.64
C HIS A 381 0.76 23.98 5.91
N VAL A 382 -0.21 24.80 5.52
CA VAL A 382 -1.43 24.36 4.82
C VAL A 382 -1.18 24.35 3.32
N ILE A 383 -1.24 23.20 2.68
CA ILE A 383 -1.13 23.05 1.23
C ILE A 383 -2.39 22.38 0.71
N THR A 384 -3.14 23.10 -0.09
CA THR A 384 -4.39 22.60 -0.70
C THR A 384 -4.23 22.18 -2.15
N ASN A 385 -3.17 22.67 -2.84
CA ASN A 385 -2.89 22.35 -4.23
C ASN A 385 -1.54 21.60 -4.33
N PRO A 386 -1.46 20.44 -4.99
CA PRO A 386 -0.22 19.72 -5.24
C PRO A 386 0.89 20.55 -5.89
N GLU A 387 0.55 21.55 -6.71
CA GLU A 387 1.51 22.46 -7.34
C GLU A 387 2.34 23.28 -6.33
N ASP A 388 1.85 23.42 -5.10
CA ASP A 388 2.50 24.20 -4.04
C ASP A 388 3.42 23.37 -3.15
N ILE A 389 3.57 22.06 -3.42
CA ILE A 389 4.39 21.11 -2.64
C ILE A 389 5.85 21.59 -2.50
N GLU A 390 6.40 22.25 -3.51
CA GLU A 390 7.77 22.78 -3.48
C GLU A 390 7.99 23.84 -2.40
N LYS A 391 6.94 24.54 -1.96
CA LYS A 391 6.98 25.55 -0.89
C LYS A 391 7.16 24.94 0.50
N PHE A 392 6.91 23.63 0.65
CA PHE A 392 6.96 22.93 1.93
C PHE A 392 8.39 22.76 2.41
N LYS A 393 8.67 23.17 3.65
CA LYS A 393 10.01 23.12 4.24
C LYS A 393 10.16 21.94 5.19
N LYS A 394 11.39 21.45 5.32
CA LYS A 394 11.72 20.39 6.27
C LYS A 394 11.46 20.86 7.72
N GLY A 395 10.78 20.04 8.49
CA GLY A 395 10.48 20.32 9.91
C GLY A 395 9.13 20.99 10.16
N GLU A 396 8.34 21.24 9.12
CA GLU A 396 6.97 21.76 9.24
C GLU A 396 5.95 20.62 9.38
N ILE A 397 4.75 20.95 9.87
CA ILE A 397 3.59 20.05 9.92
C ILE A 397 2.78 20.26 8.64
N LEU A 398 2.65 19.22 7.84
CA LEU A 398 1.87 19.23 6.61
C LEU A 398 0.38 19.13 6.92
N VAL A 399 -0.40 20.11 6.51
CA VAL A 399 -1.87 20.11 6.60
C VAL A 399 -2.45 20.19 5.19
N THR A 400 -3.26 19.21 4.79
CA THR A 400 -3.77 19.11 3.42
C THR A 400 -5.15 18.44 3.39
N PRO A 401 -5.99 18.69 2.37
CA PRO A 401 -7.27 17.98 2.24
C PRO A 401 -7.08 16.45 2.18
N MET A 402 -6.10 15.98 1.39
CA MET A 402 -5.75 14.57 1.20
C MET A 402 -4.37 14.48 0.53
N THR A 403 -3.71 13.32 0.62
CA THR A 403 -2.45 13.05 -0.09
C THR A 403 -2.63 12.02 -1.20
N SER A 404 -1.80 12.12 -2.24
CA SER A 404 -1.61 11.17 -3.32
C SER A 404 -0.12 10.81 -3.42
N PRO A 405 0.29 9.86 -4.26
CA PRO A 405 1.71 9.50 -4.42
C PRO A 405 2.64 10.69 -4.71
N ASP A 406 2.15 11.72 -5.37
CA ASP A 406 2.92 12.93 -5.69
C ASP A 406 3.31 13.77 -4.45
N TRP A 407 2.65 13.52 -3.31
CA TRP A 407 2.93 14.21 -2.04
C TRP A 407 4.09 13.60 -1.25
N VAL A 408 4.59 12.42 -1.63
CA VAL A 408 5.65 11.71 -0.90
C VAL A 408 6.90 12.59 -0.65
N PRO A 409 7.36 13.45 -1.58
CA PRO A 409 8.48 14.35 -1.33
C PRO A 409 8.23 15.36 -0.19
N ALA A 410 7.01 15.90 -0.07
CA ALA A 410 6.63 16.77 1.05
C ALA A 410 6.47 15.97 2.34
N MET A 411 5.82 14.81 2.27
CA MET A 411 5.62 13.93 3.43
C MET A 411 6.95 13.55 4.09
N LYS A 412 7.99 13.23 3.31
CA LYS A 412 9.35 12.94 3.83
C LYS A 412 10.00 14.11 4.58
N LYS A 413 9.60 15.35 4.30
CA LYS A 413 10.12 16.54 4.97
C LYS A 413 9.33 16.91 6.23
N ALA A 414 8.10 16.39 6.36
CA ALA A 414 7.18 16.72 7.43
C ALA A 414 7.58 16.08 8.76
N VAL A 415 7.33 16.77 9.88
CA VAL A 415 7.44 16.22 11.24
C VAL A 415 6.11 15.58 11.68
N ALA A 416 4.98 16.02 11.13
CA ALA A 416 3.69 15.38 11.25
C ALA A 416 2.84 15.67 10.01
N ILE A 417 1.80 14.85 9.79
CA ILE A 417 0.87 14.99 8.68
C ILE A 417 -0.55 15.01 9.23
N ILE A 418 -1.36 15.96 8.75
CA ILE A 418 -2.77 16.12 9.11
C ILE A 418 -3.58 16.21 7.84
N THR A 419 -4.63 15.38 7.68
CA THR A 419 -5.52 15.46 6.52
C THR A 419 -6.97 15.67 6.92
N ASP A 420 -7.73 16.40 6.08
CA ASP A 420 -9.16 16.58 6.29
C ASP A 420 -9.93 15.28 6.07
N ALA A 421 -9.68 14.59 4.98
CA ALA A 421 -10.30 13.32 4.63
C ALA A 421 -9.37 12.13 4.87
N GLY A 422 -9.90 10.90 4.77
CA GLY A 422 -9.17 9.65 4.83
C GLY A 422 -9.44 8.82 6.07
N GLY A 423 -9.22 7.51 5.93
CA GLY A 423 -9.26 6.50 6.98
C GLY A 423 -7.87 5.95 7.29
N MET A 424 -7.83 4.89 8.10
CA MET A 424 -6.58 4.22 8.50
C MET A 424 -5.83 3.59 7.32
N THR A 425 -6.48 3.44 6.19
CA THR A 425 -5.98 2.77 4.99
C THR A 425 -5.70 3.69 3.82
N CYS A 426 -5.96 5.00 3.97
CA CYS A 426 -5.66 5.97 2.91
C CYS A 426 -4.15 6.13 2.69
N HIS A 427 -3.78 6.71 1.56
CA HIS A 427 -2.39 6.96 1.17
C HIS A 427 -1.59 7.68 2.27
N ALA A 428 -2.15 8.74 2.89
CA ALA A 428 -1.52 9.45 3.99
C ALA A 428 -1.15 8.52 5.15
N SER A 429 -2.08 7.64 5.54
CA SER A 429 -1.91 6.70 6.64
C SER A 429 -0.84 5.64 6.36
N ILE A 430 -0.87 5.04 5.17
CA ILE A 430 0.07 3.99 4.76
C ILE A 430 1.49 4.56 4.71
N VAL A 431 1.70 5.62 3.96
CA VAL A 431 3.03 6.22 3.76
C VAL A 431 3.58 6.79 5.06
N SER A 432 2.73 7.40 5.91
CA SER A 432 3.19 7.92 7.21
C SER A 432 3.71 6.81 8.12
N ARG A 433 3.06 5.63 8.15
CA ARG A 433 3.54 4.46 8.90
C ARG A 433 4.84 3.90 8.34
N GLU A 434 4.99 3.84 7.02
CA GLU A 434 6.23 3.41 6.38
C GLU A 434 7.39 4.34 6.70
N LEU A 435 7.13 5.66 6.71
CA LEU A 435 8.13 6.68 7.02
C LEU A 435 8.35 6.88 8.53
N GLY A 436 7.48 6.33 9.38
CA GLY A 436 7.51 6.55 10.83
C GLY A 436 7.17 7.99 11.23
N ILE A 437 6.34 8.69 10.44
CA ILE A 437 5.94 10.08 10.68
C ILE A 437 4.57 10.11 11.36
N PRO A 438 4.40 10.83 12.49
CA PRO A 438 3.12 11.01 13.15
C PRO A 438 2.05 11.52 12.19
N CYS A 439 0.85 10.89 12.20
CA CYS A 439 -0.19 11.23 11.24
C CYS A 439 -1.59 11.16 11.86
N VAL A 440 -2.39 12.20 11.61
CA VAL A 440 -3.81 12.28 11.97
C VAL A 440 -4.61 12.53 10.69
N VAL A 441 -5.56 11.66 10.38
CA VAL A 441 -6.39 11.75 9.17
C VAL A 441 -7.88 11.88 9.49
N GLY A 442 -8.69 12.23 8.50
CA GLY A 442 -10.15 12.29 8.67
C GLY A 442 -10.59 13.36 9.68
N THR A 443 -9.93 14.52 9.69
CA THR A 443 -10.23 15.60 10.64
C THR A 443 -11.47 16.40 10.25
N LYS A 444 -11.98 16.20 9.03
CA LYS A 444 -13.15 16.92 8.52
C LYS A 444 -14.42 16.48 9.21
N SER A 445 -15.09 17.45 9.82
CA SER A 445 -16.45 17.35 10.32
C SER A 445 -17.29 18.51 9.76
N ARG A 446 -18.60 18.54 10.03
CA ARG A 446 -19.47 19.64 9.54
C ARG A 446 -19.04 21.05 9.96
N SER A 447 -18.33 21.17 11.05
CA SER A 447 -17.96 22.45 11.65
C SER A 447 -16.45 22.71 11.72
N VAL A 448 -15.63 21.68 11.44
CA VAL A 448 -14.18 21.74 11.58
C VAL A 448 -13.54 20.99 10.42
N GLU A 449 -12.65 21.65 9.70
CA GLU A 449 -11.70 21.06 8.76
C GLU A 449 -10.31 21.54 9.17
N ALA A 450 -9.31 20.67 9.19
CA ALA A 450 -7.97 21.07 9.60
C ALA A 450 -7.42 22.17 8.69
N THR A 451 -7.61 22.07 7.38
CA THR A 451 -7.17 23.07 6.40
C THR A 451 -7.81 24.45 6.56
N LEU A 452 -9.01 24.53 7.14
CA LEU A 452 -9.72 25.79 7.40
C LEU A 452 -9.50 26.30 8.84
N THR A 453 -9.19 25.40 9.77
CA THR A 453 -9.07 25.71 11.21
C THR A 453 -7.64 26.10 11.59
N LEU A 454 -6.66 25.38 11.03
CA LEU A 454 -5.24 25.64 11.29
C LEU A 454 -4.70 26.69 10.31
N LYS A 455 -3.75 27.51 10.76
CA LYS A 455 -3.22 28.62 9.95
C LYS A 455 -1.73 28.39 9.68
N ASP A 456 -1.28 28.83 8.51
CA ASP A 456 0.14 28.83 8.18
C ASP A 456 0.97 29.54 9.25
N GLY A 457 2.08 28.88 9.63
CA GLY A 457 3.00 29.36 10.65
C GLY A 457 2.49 29.24 12.09
N GLN A 458 1.26 28.73 12.33
CA GLN A 458 0.75 28.48 13.67
C GLN A 458 1.54 27.35 14.33
N ASP A 459 1.93 27.56 15.58
CA ASP A 459 2.52 26.50 16.40
C ASP A 459 1.41 25.60 16.95
N VAL A 460 1.54 24.29 16.76
CA VAL A 460 0.60 23.29 17.27
C VAL A 460 1.33 22.07 17.81
N THR A 461 0.66 21.32 18.69
CA THR A 461 1.12 20.01 19.15
C THR A 461 0.19 18.94 18.58
N VAL A 462 0.75 17.96 17.88
CA VAL A 462 0.05 16.84 17.27
C VAL A 462 0.25 15.60 18.15
N ASP A 463 -0.81 15.19 18.83
CA ASP A 463 -0.91 13.91 19.52
C ASP A 463 -1.53 12.89 18.56
N ALA A 464 -0.69 12.29 17.73
CA ALA A 464 -1.13 11.32 16.75
C ALA A 464 -1.42 9.93 17.36
N GLN A 465 -1.12 9.71 18.64
CA GLN A 465 -1.55 8.49 19.36
C GLN A 465 -3.04 8.56 19.70
N ASN A 466 -3.56 9.75 19.99
CA ASN A 466 -4.96 9.96 20.36
C ASN A 466 -5.76 10.68 19.25
N GLY A 467 -5.12 11.06 18.13
CA GLY A 467 -5.74 11.77 17.02
C GLY A 467 -6.18 13.20 17.37
N ILE A 468 -5.41 13.91 18.21
CA ILE A 468 -5.79 15.23 18.73
C ILE A 468 -4.71 16.26 18.35
N ILE A 469 -5.15 17.44 17.90
CA ILE A 469 -4.30 18.58 17.64
C ILE A 469 -4.60 19.68 18.64
N TYR A 470 -3.58 20.10 19.41
CA TYR A 470 -3.65 21.13 20.43
C TYR A 470 -3.08 22.46 19.95
N ASP A 471 -3.61 23.58 20.49
CA ASP A 471 -3.12 24.92 20.23
C ASP A 471 -1.79 25.18 20.95
N GLY A 472 -0.78 25.63 20.20
CA GLY A 472 0.54 25.94 20.73
C GLY A 472 1.44 24.70 21.00
N ILE A 473 2.63 24.97 21.54
CA ILE A 473 3.60 23.95 21.92
C ILE A 473 3.33 23.53 23.38
N VAL A 474 2.93 22.27 23.57
CA VAL A 474 2.62 21.68 24.88
C VAL A 474 3.87 20.98 25.42
N GLU A 475 4.79 21.76 26.02
CA GLU A 475 6.10 21.25 26.47
C GLU A 475 6.00 20.10 27.49
N ASP A 476 4.98 20.11 28.35
CA ASP A 476 4.81 19.07 29.38
C ASP A 476 4.47 17.70 28.76
N MET A 477 3.82 17.68 27.60
CA MET A 477 3.56 16.44 26.85
C MET A 477 4.83 15.94 26.19
N ILE A 478 5.56 16.82 25.50
CA ILE A 478 6.80 16.50 24.77
C ILE A 478 7.89 16.00 25.72
N LYS A 479 8.11 16.71 26.85
CA LYS A 479 9.10 16.31 27.88
C LYS A 479 8.77 14.96 28.53
N LYS A 480 7.48 14.60 28.68
CA LYS A 480 7.08 13.28 29.20
C LYS A 480 7.40 12.17 28.20
N GLU A 481 7.23 12.40 26.91
CA GLU A 481 7.58 11.43 25.87
C GLU A 481 9.10 11.24 25.78
N ASP A 482 9.87 12.33 25.78
CA ASP A 482 11.34 12.28 25.82
C ASP A 482 11.86 11.54 27.06
N THR A 483 11.22 11.75 28.22
CA THR A 483 11.59 11.06 29.46
C THR A 483 11.21 9.59 29.45
N GLN A 484 10.12 9.21 28.77
CA GLN A 484 9.72 7.83 28.60
C GLN A 484 10.59 7.13 27.54
N ALA A 485 10.91 7.79 26.44
CA ALA A 485 11.86 7.29 25.47
C ALA A 485 13.26 7.12 26.07
N ALA A 486 13.70 8.06 26.92
CA ALA A 486 14.95 7.95 27.69
C ALA A 486 14.87 6.88 28.79
N GLY A 487 13.70 6.67 29.41
CA GLY A 487 13.46 5.60 30.40
C GLY A 487 13.40 4.21 29.78
N GLN A 488 12.94 4.07 28.55
CA GLN A 488 12.97 2.82 27.80
C GLN A 488 14.38 2.47 27.30
N ALA A 489 15.25 3.45 27.07
CA ALA A 489 16.66 3.22 26.75
C ALA A 489 17.48 2.58 27.88
N VAL A 490 16.93 2.41 29.08
CA VAL A 490 17.65 1.89 30.27
C VAL A 490 17.20 0.48 30.69
N VAL A 491 16.23 -0.14 30.03
CA VAL A 491 16.07 -1.59 30.15
C VAL A 491 16.93 -2.23 29.06
N ALA A 492 18.25 -2.21 29.27
CA ALA A 492 19.12 -3.20 28.66
C ALA A 492 18.60 -4.57 29.14
N GLU A 493 17.70 -5.20 28.38
CA GLU A 493 17.52 -6.65 28.50
C GLU A 493 18.92 -7.23 28.36
N TYR A 494 19.35 -8.00 29.34
CA TYR A 494 20.60 -8.74 29.32
C TYR A 494 20.52 -9.70 28.14
N PHE A 495 20.99 -9.28 26.99
CA PHE A 495 21.28 -10.20 25.91
C PHE A 495 22.45 -11.06 26.37
N ALA A 496 22.23 -12.36 26.44
CA ALA A 496 23.30 -13.28 26.78
C ALA A 496 24.47 -13.04 25.80
N PRO A 497 25.71 -12.82 26.28
CA PRO A 497 26.84 -12.61 25.40
C PRO A 497 27.00 -13.81 24.47
N THR A 498 26.93 -13.56 23.17
CA THR A 498 27.15 -14.59 22.15
C THR A 498 28.64 -14.73 21.87
N GLY A 499 29.10 -15.93 21.55
CA GLY A 499 30.49 -16.18 21.12
C GLY A 499 30.81 -15.58 19.74
N THR A 500 29.79 -15.03 19.05
CA THR A 500 29.89 -14.41 17.73
C THR A 500 29.44 -12.96 17.84
N GLY A 501 30.27 -12.01 17.35
CA GLY A 501 29.92 -10.60 17.29
C GLY A 501 28.80 -10.35 16.29
N VAL A 502 27.74 -9.68 16.71
CA VAL A 502 26.62 -9.25 15.85
C VAL A 502 26.85 -7.80 15.45
N MET A 503 27.17 -7.58 14.19
CA MET A 503 27.49 -6.25 13.68
C MET A 503 26.43 -5.77 12.67
N MET A 504 26.15 -4.47 12.69
CA MET A 504 25.14 -3.84 11.86
C MET A 504 25.75 -3.28 10.57
N ASN A 505 24.99 -3.26 9.48
CA ASN A 505 25.31 -2.49 8.29
C ASN A 505 24.68 -1.10 8.38
N LEU A 506 25.44 -0.05 8.07
CA LEU A 506 24.98 1.34 8.08
C LEU A 506 25.47 2.07 6.84
N GLY A 507 24.53 2.70 6.10
CA GLY A 507 24.85 3.51 4.93
C GLY A 507 24.73 5.01 5.20
N ASP A 508 23.68 5.44 5.91
CA ASP A 508 23.37 6.84 6.15
C ASP A 508 23.96 7.32 7.51
N PRO A 509 24.92 8.29 7.50
CA PRO A 509 25.51 8.85 8.71
C PRO A 509 24.50 9.51 9.66
N ASP A 510 23.40 10.06 9.15
CA ASP A 510 22.40 10.76 9.96
C ASP A 510 21.57 9.81 10.84
N LEU A 511 21.53 8.54 10.48
CA LEU A 511 20.86 7.49 11.25
C LEU A 511 21.74 6.89 12.35
N ALA A 512 23.04 7.20 12.40
CA ALA A 512 23.97 6.59 13.33
C ALA A 512 23.58 6.78 14.80
N ALA A 513 23.17 7.99 15.18
CA ALA A 513 22.77 8.29 16.55
C ALA A 513 21.51 7.51 16.98
N LYS A 514 20.56 7.33 16.07
CA LYS A 514 19.33 6.55 16.29
C LYS A 514 19.64 5.08 16.53
N TYR A 515 20.52 4.51 15.72
CA TYR A 515 20.83 3.08 15.76
C TYR A 515 21.96 2.72 16.76
N ALA A 516 22.67 3.71 17.27
CA ALA A 516 23.70 3.48 18.29
C ALA A 516 23.16 2.82 19.57
N ASN A 517 21.86 2.94 19.84
CA ASN A 517 21.22 2.32 21.00
C ASN A 517 20.79 0.85 20.76
N LEU A 518 20.94 0.32 19.55
CA LEU A 518 20.62 -1.06 19.26
C LEU A 518 21.69 -2.01 19.85
N PRO A 519 21.30 -3.20 20.29
CA PRO A 519 22.20 -4.21 20.84
C PRO A 519 23.03 -4.86 19.70
N CYS A 520 24.13 -4.20 19.34
CA CYS A 520 25.08 -4.71 18.34
C CYS A 520 26.52 -4.50 18.81
N ASP A 521 27.45 -5.30 18.33
CA ASP A 521 28.88 -5.22 18.69
C ASP A 521 29.64 -4.15 17.87
N GLY A 522 28.98 -3.49 16.92
CA GLY A 522 29.56 -2.44 16.10
C GLY A 522 28.94 -2.35 14.70
N ILE A 523 29.58 -1.58 13.81
CA ILE A 523 29.26 -1.51 12.39
C ILE A 523 30.20 -2.45 11.62
N GLY A 524 29.64 -3.50 11.06
CA GLY A 524 30.39 -4.50 10.26
C GLY A 524 30.60 -4.07 8.81
N LEU A 525 29.73 -3.20 8.30
CA LEU A 525 29.86 -2.62 6.97
C LEU A 525 29.26 -1.21 6.92
N MET A 526 30.14 -0.22 6.89
CA MET A 526 29.78 1.15 6.51
C MET A 526 30.12 1.34 5.04
N ARG A 527 29.11 1.68 4.23
CA ARG A 527 29.25 1.82 2.78
C ARG A 527 29.54 3.27 2.42
N GLU A 528 30.74 3.55 1.93
CA GLU A 528 31.18 4.89 1.52
C GLU A 528 30.28 5.46 0.41
N GLU A 529 29.84 4.63 -0.54
CA GLU A 529 29.01 5.06 -1.65
C GLU A 529 27.68 5.70 -1.23
N PHE A 530 27.13 5.34 -0.08
CA PHE A 530 25.93 6.01 0.44
C PHE A 530 26.23 7.41 1.00
N ILE A 531 27.46 7.67 1.47
CA ILE A 531 27.85 9.03 1.87
C ILE A 531 27.89 9.93 0.64
N TRP A 532 28.33 9.41 -0.51
CA TRP A 532 28.34 10.14 -1.78
C TRP A 532 26.93 10.53 -2.23
N THR A 533 26.01 9.60 -2.18
CA THR A 533 24.65 9.81 -2.71
C THR A 533 23.73 10.56 -1.76
N THR A 534 23.81 10.31 -0.44
CA THR A 534 22.89 10.88 0.54
C THR A 534 23.42 12.12 1.25
N PHE A 535 24.73 12.29 1.31
CA PHE A 535 25.36 13.36 2.08
C PHE A 535 26.09 14.39 1.20
N ILE A 536 26.79 13.95 0.14
CA ILE A 536 27.57 14.84 -0.74
C ILE A 536 26.74 15.34 -1.93
N HIS A 537 25.84 14.53 -2.46
CA HIS A 537 24.96 14.82 -3.62
C HIS A 537 25.67 15.21 -4.92
N GLU A 538 27.00 15.04 -5.01
CA GLU A 538 27.80 15.28 -6.21
C GLU A 538 28.76 14.10 -6.41
N HIS A 539 29.01 13.73 -7.68
CA HIS A 539 29.92 12.62 -7.98
C HIS A 539 31.38 12.94 -7.59
N PRO A 540 32.09 12.07 -6.86
CA PRO A 540 33.43 12.37 -6.35
C PRO A 540 34.43 12.69 -7.45
N LEU A 541 34.44 11.96 -8.59
CA LEU A 541 35.32 12.24 -9.71
C LEU A 541 35.04 13.63 -10.31
N TYR A 542 33.79 14.03 -10.43
CA TYR A 542 33.44 15.37 -10.89
C TYR A 542 33.98 16.48 -9.97
N LEU A 543 33.91 16.29 -8.67
CA LEU A 543 34.46 17.22 -7.68
C LEU A 543 36.01 17.30 -7.80
N ILE A 544 36.66 16.17 -7.99
CA ILE A 544 38.12 16.10 -8.16
C ILE A 544 38.54 16.79 -9.47
N GLU A 545 37.90 16.46 -10.58
CA GLU A 545 38.18 17.03 -11.91
C GLU A 545 37.94 18.54 -11.97
N THR A 546 36.98 19.05 -11.19
CA THR A 546 36.68 20.48 -11.09
C THR A 546 37.50 21.21 -10.02
N GLY A 547 38.55 20.57 -9.45
CA GLY A 547 39.43 21.18 -8.45
C GLY A 547 38.82 21.35 -7.06
N ARG A 548 37.72 20.63 -6.72
CA ARG A 548 37.01 20.69 -5.45
C ARG A 548 37.26 19.44 -4.59
N ALA A 549 38.45 18.86 -4.68
CA ALA A 549 38.83 17.66 -3.95
C ALA A 549 38.73 17.83 -2.43
N ASP A 550 39.06 19.02 -1.91
CA ASP A 550 38.94 19.32 -0.47
C ASP A 550 37.51 19.15 0.04
N LYS A 551 36.49 19.53 -0.75
CA LYS A 551 35.07 19.30 -0.41
C LYS A 551 34.77 17.82 -0.22
N VAL A 552 35.33 16.96 -1.05
CA VAL A 552 35.17 15.49 -0.94
C VAL A 552 35.74 14.99 0.37
N ILE A 553 36.97 15.40 0.69
CA ILE A 553 37.68 14.98 1.91
C ILE A 553 36.92 15.43 3.16
N ASP A 554 36.52 16.70 3.21
CA ASP A 554 35.85 17.27 4.39
C ASP A 554 34.49 16.60 4.66
N MET A 555 33.68 16.41 3.61
CA MET A 555 32.35 15.80 3.75
C MET A 555 32.42 14.30 4.06
N LEU A 556 33.38 13.56 3.48
CA LEU A 556 33.64 12.18 3.88
C LEU A 556 34.07 12.09 5.34
N ALA A 557 35.02 12.94 5.74
CA ALA A 557 35.51 12.97 7.11
C ALA A 557 34.38 13.31 8.11
N GLU A 558 33.48 14.21 7.75
CA GLU A 558 32.32 14.55 8.56
C GLU A 558 31.35 13.35 8.70
N GLY A 559 30.95 12.72 7.58
CA GLY A 559 30.04 11.58 7.59
C GLY A 559 30.60 10.39 8.39
N ILE A 560 31.86 10.03 8.15
CA ILE A 560 32.56 8.95 8.86
C ILE A 560 32.66 9.29 10.37
N SER A 561 33.06 10.52 10.70
CA SER A 561 33.18 10.96 12.10
C SER A 561 31.86 10.90 12.85
N LYS A 562 30.74 11.22 12.21
CA LYS A 562 29.40 11.14 12.76
C LYS A 562 29.08 9.71 13.23
N VAL A 563 29.33 8.73 12.36
CA VAL A 563 29.12 7.31 12.66
C VAL A 563 30.07 6.83 13.76
N CYS A 564 31.36 7.13 13.64
CA CYS A 564 32.35 6.71 14.64
C CYS A 564 32.08 7.28 16.03
N ARG A 565 31.65 8.55 16.14
CA ARG A 565 31.28 9.17 17.42
C ARG A 565 30.05 8.51 18.04
N ALA A 566 29.02 8.24 17.24
CA ALA A 566 27.80 7.59 17.71
C ALA A 566 28.05 6.16 18.20
N MET A 567 28.95 5.44 17.54
CA MET A 567 29.24 4.04 17.86
C MET A 567 30.32 3.83 18.93
N ASN A 568 31.09 4.86 19.28
CA ASN A 568 32.18 4.72 20.26
C ASN A 568 31.68 4.15 21.60
N PRO A 569 32.31 3.09 22.21
CA PRO A 569 33.60 2.48 21.83
C PRO A 569 33.54 1.27 20.86
N ARG A 570 32.39 1.01 20.23
CA ARG A 570 32.20 -0.14 19.34
C ARG A 570 32.90 0.08 17.99
N PRO A 571 33.44 -0.96 17.35
CA PRO A 571 34.17 -0.84 16.10
C PRO A 571 33.26 -0.45 14.93
N VAL A 572 33.85 0.28 13.99
CA VAL A 572 33.22 0.65 12.70
C VAL A 572 34.14 0.22 11.59
N VAL A 573 33.67 -0.69 10.73
CA VAL A 573 34.40 -1.17 9.55
C VAL A 573 33.88 -0.41 8.32
N LEU A 574 34.76 0.40 7.73
CA LEU A 574 34.47 1.15 6.52
C LEU A 574 34.93 0.37 5.29
N ARG A 575 34.06 0.23 4.30
CA ARG A 575 34.41 -0.26 2.97
C ARG A 575 34.73 0.93 2.07
N PHE A 576 35.93 0.94 1.51
CA PHE A 576 36.31 1.89 0.46
C PHE A 576 35.76 1.44 -0.89
N SER A 577 35.38 2.39 -1.73
CA SER A 577 34.88 2.20 -3.10
C SER A 577 35.98 2.34 -4.12
#